data_dc913e5ddff7c46534112ff9d81638c0
#
_entry.id   dc913e5ddff7c46534112ff9d81638c0
#
_cell.length_a   1.000
_cell.length_b   1.000
_cell.length_c   1.000
_cell.angle_alpha   90.00
_cell.angle_beta   90.00
_cell.angle_gamma   90.00
#
_symmetry.space_group_name_H-M   'P 1'
#
loop_
_entity.id
_entity.type
_entity.pdbx_description
1 polymer ?
#
loop_
_entity_poly.entity_id
_entity_poly.type
_entity_poly.pdbx_seq_one_letter_code
_entity_poly.pdbx_strand_id
1 'polypeptide(L)'
;MRHGITLFTSDRGIRPERAARAAEERGFDAFYVPEHTHIPVRRESAHPGTGNETLPDDRYRRTLDPWVALGLAAAVTSTIRLGTSVALPLEHDPITLAKTVATLDHLSGGRVVLGAGFGWNAEELADHGVPPGKRRTALREYLEAMQALWNEDEASYDGRFVSFGPSWAWPKPIQQPRPPVLIGAGGTDRTFAWIARSADGWITTPIERDIDDSVERLRTTWAEAGRDGAPEIVVLAGRPDPARLQQWRDLGVTEVMFGLPDRSEDEILAYLDKLAATLESTR
;
A
#
# COMPACT_ATOMS: atom_id res chain seq x y z
N MET A 1 16.40 1.46 -8.49
CA MET A 1 15.51 1.30 -7.32
C MET A 1 14.82 2.62 -7.08
N ARG A 2 13.50 2.63 -6.99
CA ARG A 2 12.69 3.84 -6.75
C ARG A 2 12.80 4.28 -5.29
N HIS A 3 12.59 5.59 -5.05
CA HIS A 3 12.52 6.17 -3.72
C HIS A 3 11.15 6.81 -3.51
N GLY A 4 10.36 6.24 -2.63
CA GLY A 4 9.04 6.73 -2.26
C GLY A 4 9.00 7.38 -0.88
N ILE A 5 7.93 8.08 -0.61
CA ILE A 5 7.58 8.56 0.73
C ILE A 5 6.23 8.01 1.16
N THR A 6 6.03 7.86 2.46
CA THR A 6 4.70 7.60 3.03
C THR A 6 4.33 8.67 4.04
N LEU A 7 3.14 9.23 3.86
CA LEU A 7 2.53 10.18 4.78
C LEU A 7 1.42 9.51 5.57
N PHE A 8 1.59 9.39 6.87
CA PHE A 8 0.47 9.07 7.75
C PHE A 8 -0.41 10.32 7.87
N THR A 9 -1.47 10.36 7.06
CA THR A 9 -2.34 11.54 6.93
C THR A 9 -3.12 11.83 8.21
N SER A 10 -3.36 13.11 8.50
CA SER A 10 -4.27 13.52 9.56
C SER A 10 -4.86 14.92 9.27
N ASP A 11 -5.94 15.26 9.95
CA ASP A 11 -6.55 16.59 9.87
C ASP A 11 -5.71 17.71 10.50
N ARG A 12 -4.56 17.37 11.11
CA ARG A 12 -3.63 18.31 11.76
C ARG A 12 -2.26 18.38 11.09
N GLY A 13 -1.96 17.44 10.18
CA GLY A 13 -0.69 17.38 9.46
C GLY A 13 -0.67 18.21 8.19
N ILE A 14 0.44 18.10 7.46
CA ILE A 14 0.52 18.63 6.10
C ILE A 14 -0.59 18.01 5.22
N ARG A 15 -1.20 18.82 4.38
CA ARG A 15 -2.23 18.33 3.45
C ARG A 15 -1.63 17.38 2.42
N PRO A 16 -2.33 16.26 2.09
CA PRO A 16 -1.80 15.23 1.19
C PRO A 16 -1.34 15.76 -0.17
N GLU A 17 -2.10 16.66 -0.79
CA GLU A 17 -1.76 17.23 -2.08
C GLU A 17 -0.51 18.13 -2.03
N ARG A 18 -0.26 18.78 -0.89
CA ARG A 18 0.95 19.57 -0.72
C ARG A 18 2.18 18.69 -0.52
N ALA A 19 2.05 17.63 0.29
CA ALA A 19 3.12 16.67 0.50
C ALA A 19 3.48 15.91 -0.78
N ALA A 20 2.49 15.47 -1.55
CA ALA A 20 2.70 14.76 -2.81
C ALA A 20 3.40 15.64 -3.85
N ARG A 21 2.94 16.90 -4.02
CA ARG A 21 3.60 17.87 -4.91
C ARG A 21 5.03 18.14 -4.48
N ALA A 22 5.26 18.40 -3.18
CA ALA A 22 6.59 18.68 -2.66
C ALA A 22 7.54 17.48 -2.84
N ALA A 23 7.02 16.24 -2.77
CA ALA A 23 7.79 15.04 -3.05
C ALA A 23 8.13 14.92 -4.54
N GLU A 24 7.16 15.13 -5.43
CA GLU A 24 7.38 15.10 -6.89
C GLU A 24 8.41 16.13 -7.33
N GLU A 25 8.31 17.38 -6.86
CA GLU A 25 9.25 18.47 -7.15
C GLU A 25 10.69 18.15 -6.70
N ARG A 26 10.87 17.26 -5.72
CA ARG A 26 12.16 16.78 -5.21
C ARG A 26 12.63 15.47 -5.82
N GLY A 27 11.89 14.99 -6.83
CA GLY A 27 12.25 13.79 -7.59
C GLY A 27 12.01 12.48 -6.83
N PHE A 28 11.09 12.43 -5.87
CA PHE A 28 10.62 11.14 -5.35
C PHE A 28 9.72 10.45 -6.38
N ASP A 29 9.81 9.11 -6.42
CA ASP A 29 9.15 8.28 -7.42
C ASP A 29 7.72 7.89 -7.01
N ALA A 30 7.41 7.89 -5.71
CA ALA A 30 6.12 7.43 -5.19
C ALA A 30 5.68 8.16 -3.92
N PHE A 31 4.37 8.32 -3.78
CA PHE A 31 3.69 8.87 -2.60
C PHE A 31 2.66 7.86 -2.10
N TYR A 32 2.78 7.45 -0.85
CA TYR A 32 1.92 6.47 -0.22
C TYR A 32 1.18 7.05 0.98
N VAL A 33 -0.02 6.53 1.23
CA VAL A 33 -0.80 6.81 2.44
C VAL A 33 -1.35 5.51 3.04
N PRO A 34 -1.37 5.37 4.38
CA PRO A 34 -2.02 4.24 5.04
C PRO A 34 -3.53 4.46 5.18
N GLU A 35 -4.22 3.44 5.67
CA GLU A 35 -5.64 3.48 5.95
C GLU A 35 -5.97 3.01 7.36
N HIS A 36 -6.88 3.73 8.00
CA HIS A 36 -7.76 3.32 9.07
C HIS A 36 -9.10 4.04 8.90
N THR A 37 -10.21 3.32 8.89
CA THR A 37 -11.54 3.93 8.78
C THR A 37 -11.96 4.53 10.12
N HIS A 38 -11.64 3.86 11.20
CA HIS A 38 -11.84 4.30 12.57
C HIS A 38 -10.97 3.45 13.51
N ILE A 39 -10.78 3.92 14.74
CA ILE A 39 -10.09 3.14 15.77
C ILE A 39 -11.05 2.92 16.94
N PRO A 40 -11.51 1.69 17.19
CA PRO A 40 -12.33 1.38 18.37
C PRO A 40 -11.63 1.80 19.67
N VAL A 41 -12.36 2.52 20.53
CA VAL A 41 -11.82 3.00 21.81
C VAL A 41 -11.45 1.83 22.72
N ARG A 42 -12.29 0.78 22.72
CA ARG A 42 -12.02 -0.46 23.46
C ARG A 42 -11.56 -1.51 22.48
N ARG A 43 -10.33 -1.96 22.65
CA ARG A 43 -9.72 -3.00 21.83
C ARG A 43 -8.70 -3.81 22.63
N GLU A 44 -8.51 -5.05 22.24
CA GLU A 44 -7.51 -5.97 22.79
C GLU A 44 -6.37 -6.19 21.77
N SER A 45 -6.57 -5.78 20.51
CA SER A 45 -5.59 -5.91 19.45
C SER A 45 -4.35 -5.08 19.76
N ALA A 46 -3.21 -5.75 19.89
CA ALA A 46 -1.92 -5.10 20.07
C ALA A 46 -1.47 -4.43 18.76
N HIS A 47 -1.05 -3.16 18.86
CA HIS A 47 -0.44 -2.47 17.72
C HIS A 47 0.94 -3.08 17.42
N PRO A 48 1.25 -3.41 16.15
CA PRO A 48 2.49 -4.10 15.78
C PRO A 48 3.77 -3.38 16.21
N GLY A 49 3.77 -2.05 16.20
CA GLY A 49 4.94 -1.24 16.55
C GLY A 49 5.15 -1.04 18.05
N THR A 50 4.08 -1.05 18.86
CA THR A 50 4.18 -0.86 20.32
C THR A 50 4.12 -2.19 21.07
N GLY A 51 3.59 -3.24 20.45
CA GLY A 51 3.41 -4.56 21.08
C GLY A 51 2.28 -4.63 22.11
N ASN A 52 1.47 -3.59 22.22
CA ASN A 52 0.31 -3.51 23.14
C ASN A 52 -0.81 -2.66 22.50
N GLU A 53 -1.89 -2.39 23.24
CA GLU A 53 -3.03 -1.62 22.76
C GLU A 53 -2.77 -0.10 22.60
N THR A 54 -1.60 0.40 23.03
CA THR A 54 -1.27 1.82 22.91
C THR A 54 -0.94 2.18 21.46
N LEU A 55 -1.59 3.22 20.95
CA LEU A 55 -1.27 3.76 19.63
C LEU A 55 0.05 4.54 19.68
N PRO A 56 0.88 4.47 18.65
CA PRO A 56 2.15 5.22 18.60
C PRO A 56 1.97 6.73 18.73
N ASP A 57 0.91 7.25 18.12
CA ASP A 57 0.55 8.67 18.15
C ASP A 57 -0.93 8.93 17.84
N ASP A 58 -1.33 10.20 17.85
CA ASP A 58 -2.71 10.66 17.67
C ASP A 58 -3.22 10.51 16.21
N ARG A 59 -2.33 10.37 15.22
CA ARG A 59 -2.70 10.28 13.80
C ARG A 59 -3.55 9.05 13.49
N TYR A 60 -3.36 7.94 14.23
CA TYR A 60 -4.14 6.71 14.02
C TYR A 60 -5.65 6.93 14.11
N ARG A 61 -6.12 7.74 15.05
CA ARG A 61 -7.54 8.05 15.23
C ARG A 61 -8.01 9.27 14.43
N ARG A 62 -7.13 9.85 13.63
CA ARG A 62 -7.36 11.08 12.84
C ARG A 62 -7.01 10.89 11.37
N THR A 63 -6.80 9.65 10.95
CA THR A 63 -6.42 9.30 9.58
C THR A 63 -7.46 9.82 8.59
N LEU A 64 -7.01 10.46 7.53
CA LEU A 64 -7.87 10.85 6.42
C LEU A 64 -8.14 9.63 5.53
N ASP A 65 -9.28 9.64 4.85
CA ASP A 65 -9.58 8.65 3.82
C ASP A 65 -8.48 8.63 2.74
N PRO A 66 -7.86 7.48 2.45
CA PRO A 66 -6.73 7.41 1.54
C PRO A 66 -7.12 7.71 0.09
N TRP A 67 -8.33 7.36 -0.33
CA TRP A 67 -8.77 7.53 -1.72
C TRP A 67 -9.07 8.99 -2.03
N VAL A 68 -9.65 9.72 -1.07
CA VAL A 68 -9.82 11.18 -1.16
C VAL A 68 -8.47 11.87 -1.15
N ALA A 69 -7.56 11.47 -0.26
CA ALA A 69 -6.21 12.02 -0.17
C ALA A 69 -5.40 11.80 -1.47
N LEU A 70 -5.42 10.58 -2.02
CA LEU A 70 -4.75 10.27 -3.28
C LEU A 70 -5.41 10.94 -4.49
N GLY A 71 -6.73 11.13 -4.47
CA GLY A 71 -7.44 11.93 -5.50
C GLY A 71 -6.96 13.36 -5.55
N LEU A 72 -6.81 14.01 -4.39
CA LEU A 72 -6.24 15.37 -4.31
C LEU A 72 -4.78 15.39 -4.75
N ALA A 73 -3.97 14.40 -4.35
CA ALA A 73 -2.58 14.26 -4.80
C ALA A 73 -2.49 14.08 -6.32
N ALA A 74 -3.35 13.25 -6.92
CA ALA A 74 -3.41 13.03 -8.36
C ALA A 74 -3.66 14.31 -9.15
N ALA A 75 -4.53 15.18 -8.63
CA ALA A 75 -4.91 16.43 -9.29
C ALA A 75 -3.78 17.47 -9.36
N VAL A 76 -2.74 17.34 -8.54
CA VAL A 76 -1.65 18.33 -8.43
C VAL A 76 -0.26 17.79 -8.80
N THR A 77 -0.19 16.53 -9.20
CA THR A 77 1.04 15.82 -9.59
C THR A 77 0.89 15.20 -10.98
N SER A 78 1.99 14.86 -11.64
CA SER A 78 1.99 14.38 -13.02
C SER A 78 2.69 13.05 -13.23
N THR A 79 3.68 12.72 -12.42
CA THR A 79 4.61 11.60 -12.65
C THR A 79 4.73 10.66 -11.45
N ILE A 80 4.60 11.19 -10.23
CA ILE A 80 4.76 10.41 -9.00
C ILE A 80 3.69 9.31 -8.91
N ARG A 81 4.10 8.09 -8.58
CA ARG A 81 3.19 6.98 -8.30
C ARG A 81 2.36 7.29 -7.05
N LEU A 82 1.12 6.85 -7.04
CA LEU A 82 0.14 7.12 -5.98
C LEU A 82 -0.32 5.81 -5.38
N GLY A 83 0.08 5.53 -4.16
CA GLY A 83 -0.14 4.22 -3.57
C GLY A 83 -0.72 4.25 -2.17
N THR A 84 -1.18 3.09 -1.75
CA THR A 84 -1.56 2.83 -0.36
C THR A 84 -0.52 1.96 0.34
N SER A 85 -0.19 2.28 1.61
CA SER A 85 0.76 1.49 2.41
C SER A 85 0.28 1.27 3.85
N VAL A 86 -0.80 0.54 4.02
CA VAL A 86 -1.59 -0.20 3.04
C VAL A 86 -3.06 0.19 3.13
N ALA A 87 -3.82 0.01 2.06
CA ALA A 87 -5.28 0.01 2.14
C ALA A 87 -5.79 -1.23 2.89
N LEU A 88 -6.98 -1.10 3.45
CA LEU A 88 -7.70 -2.16 4.14
C LEU A 88 -8.97 -2.55 3.35
N PRO A 89 -8.84 -3.30 2.24
CA PRO A 89 -9.98 -3.59 1.37
C PRO A 89 -11.17 -4.23 2.09
N LEU A 90 -10.93 -4.94 3.18
CA LEU A 90 -11.98 -5.58 4.00
C LEU A 90 -12.85 -4.59 4.77
N GLU A 91 -12.49 -3.33 4.81
CA GLU A 91 -13.26 -2.24 5.43
C GLU A 91 -14.16 -1.50 4.42
N HIS A 92 -14.18 -1.99 3.18
CA HIS A 92 -14.96 -1.44 2.06
C HIS A 92 -15.89 -2.50 1.46
N ASP A 93 -16.86 -2.03 0.69
CA ASP A 93 -17.53 -2.86 -0.31
C ASP A 93 -16.57 -3.08 -1.50
N PRO A 94 -16.29 -4.32 -1.91
CA PRO A 94 -15.28 -4.61 -2.93
C PRO A 94 -15.64 -4.09 -4.32
N ILE A 95 -16.93 -4.01 -4.67
CA ILE A 95 -17.39 -3.47 -5.96
C ILE A 95 -17.15 -1.96 -5.99
N THR A 96 -17.50 -1.27 -4.90
CA THR A 96 -17.26 0.16 -4.74
C THR A 96 -15.77 0.47 -4.74
N LEU A 97 -14.96 -0.31 -4.02
CA LEU A 97 -13.51 -0.12 -3.98
C LEU A 97 -12.87 -0.36 -5.36
N ALA A 98 -13.30 -1.39 -6.08
CA ALA A 98 -12.83 -1.62 -7.46
C ALA A 98 -13.11 -0.42 -8.36
N LYS A 99 -14.31 0.19 -8.23
CA LYS A 99 -14.69 1.41 -8.95
C LYS A 99 -13.79 2.58 -8.58
N THR A 100 -13.54 2.79 -7.29
CA THR A 100 -12.70 3.89 -6.77
C THR A 100 -11.29 3.79 -7.31
N VAL A 101 -10.66 2.61 -7.21
CA VAL A 101 -9.28 2.37 -7.69
C VAL A 101 -9.18 2.56 -9.20
N ALA A 102 -10.11 1.99 -9.98
CA ALA A 102 -10.14 2.15 -11.44
C ALA A 102 -10.32 3.62 -11.86
N THR A 103 -11.18 4.36 -11.16
CA THR A 103 -11.41 5.79 -11.42
C THR A 103 -10.14 6.61 -11.12
N LEU A 104 -9.50 6.36 -9.99
CA LEU A 104 -8.27 7.05 -9.62
C LEU A 104 -7.14 6.72 -10.62
N ASP A 105 -7.02 5.46 -11.02
CA ASP A 105 -6.03 5.04 -12.01
C ASP A 105 -6.26 5.75 -13.35
N HIS A 106 -7.50 5.79 -13.81
CA HIS A 106 -7.89 6.48 -15.05
C HIS A 106 -7.58 7.97 -14.99
N LEU A 107 -7.98 8.66 -13.93
CA LEU A 107 -7.80 10.10 -13.78
C LEU A 107 -6.35 10.51 -13.50
N SER A 108 -5.57 9.64 -12.86
CA SER A 108 -4.14 9.88 -12.62
C SER A 108 -3.25 9.57 -13.83
N GLY A 109 -3.81 8.98 -14.91
CA GLY A 109 -3.01 8.56 -16.07
C GLY A 109 -2.19 7.29 -15.81
N GLY A 110 -2.71 6.34 -15.02
CA GLY A 110 -2.08 5.04 -14.79
C GLY A 110 -0.96 5.08 -13.72
N ARG A 111 -1.12 5.87 -12.65
CA ARG A 111 -0.11 6.01 -11.60
C ARG A 111 -0.43 5.30 -10.30
N VAL A 112 -1.57 4.59 -10.21
CA VAL A 112 -2.02 3.95 -8.96
C VAL A 112 -1.25 2.68 -8.66
N VAL A 113 -0.97 2.45 -7.38
CA VAL A 113 -0.46 1.20 -6.81
C VAL A 113 -1.34 0.83 -5.62
N LEU A 114 -1.98 -0.34 -5.69
CA LEU A 114 -2.77 -0.85 -4.58
C LEU A 114 -1.89 -1.68 -3.64
N GLY A 115 -1.38 -1.06 -2.59
CA GLY A 115 -0.86 -1.80 -1.45
C GLY A 115 -2.03 -2.25 -0.57
N ALA A 116 -2.26 -3.55 -0.44
CA ALA A 116 -3.39 -4.12 0.26
C ALA A 116 -2.98 -4.95 1.47
N GLY A 117 -3.62 -4.72 2.60
CA GLY A 117 -3.44 -5.47 3.84
C GLY A 117 -4.77 -5.93 4.43
N PHE A 118 -4.70 -6.77 5.45
CA PHE A 118 -5.90 -7.23 6.17
C PHE A 118 -6.06 -6.59 7.55
N GLY A 119 -5.31 -5.50 7.82
CA GLY A 119 -5.36 -4.79 9.08
C GLY A 119 -4.74 -5.56 10.27
N TRP A 120 -4.29 -4.82 11.25
CA TRP A 120 -3.79 -5.37 12.53
C TRP A 120 -4.90 -5.35 13.59
N ASN A 121 -5.84 -4.39 13.52
CA ASN A 121 -6.88 -4.14 14.50
C ASN A 121 -8.09 -5.06 14.21
N ALA A 122 -8.24 -6.10 15.03
CA ALA A 122 -9.29 -7.09 14.83
C ALA A 122 -10.69 -6.52 15.12
N GLU A 123 -10.78 -5.55 16.02
CA GLU A 123 -12.05 -4.91 16.40
C GLU A 123 -12.54 -3.99 15.26
N GLU A 124 -11.65 -3.19 14.66
CA GLU A 124 -11.94 -2.38 13.48
C GLU A 124 -12.50 -3.26 12.35
N LEU A 125 -11.79 -4.35 12.04
CA LEU A 125 -12.23 -5.31 11.04
C LEU A 125 -13.59 -5.95 11.36
N ALA A 126 -13.84 -6.27 12.62
CA ALA A 126 -15.10 -6.87 13.06
C ALA A 126 -16.28 -5.91 12.91
N ASP A 127 -16.08 -4.62 13.13
CA ASP A 127 -17.10 -3.58 12.93
C ASP A 127 -17.54 -3.47 11.46
N HIS A 128 -16.66 -3.85 10.52
CA HIS A 128 -16.98 -4.00 9.10
C HIS A 128 -17.59 -5.37 8.72
N GLY A 129 -17.93 -6.19 9.71
CA GLY A 129 -18.63 -7.46 9.51
C GLY A 129 -17.74 -8.63 9.04
N VAL A 130 -16.44 -8.47 9.00
CA VAL A 130 -15.51 -9.54 8.62
C VAL A 130 -14.91 -10.21 9.86
N PRO A 131 -15.17 -11.52 10.08
CA PRO A 131 -14.58 -12.23 11.21
C PRO A 131 -13.04 -12.23 11.12
N PRO A 132 -12.30 -11.78 12.15
CA PRO A 132 -10.84 -11.68 12.11
C PRO A 132 -10.12 -12.97 11.71
N GLY A 133 -10.64 -14.13 12.12
CA GLY A 133 -10.11 -15.45 11.75
C GLY A 133 -10.29 -15.82 10.28
N LYS A 134 -11.05 -15.05 9.50
CA LYS A 134 -11.31 -15.26 8.06
C LYS A 134 -10.66 -14.21 7.16
N ARG A 135 -10.03 -13.21 7.73
CA ARG A 135 -9.49 -12.03 7.02
C ARG A 135 -8.61 -12.37 5.80
N ARG A 136 -7.76 -13.41 5.88
CA ARG A 136 -6.91 -13.80 4.73
C ARG A 136 -7.73 -14.35 3.56
N THR A 137 -8.73 -15.18 3.84
CA THR A 137 -9.59 -15.73 2.79
C THR A 137 -10.47 -14.63 2.20
N ALA A 138 -11.05 -13.79 3.06
CA ALA A 138 -11.88 -12.67 2.62
C ALA A 138 -11.09 -11.69 1.74
N LEU A 139 -9.88 -11.28 2.16
CA LEU A 139 -9.05 -10.37 1.36
C LEU A 139 -8.69 -10.96 0.00
N ARG A 140 -8.38 -12.26 -0.06
CA ARG A 140 -8.12 -12.92 -1.33
C ARG A 140 -9.34 -12.83 -2.27
N GLU A 141 -10.53 -13.18 -1.78
CA GLU A 141 -11.75 -13.11 -2.59
C GLU A 141 -12.10 -11.68 -3.01
N TYR A 142 -11.89 -10.68 -2.13
CA TYR A 142 -12.07 -9.27 -2.45
C TYR A 142 -11.16 -8.83 -3.60
N LEU A 143 -9.86 -9.16 -3.52
CA LEU A 143 -8.91 -8.82 -4.58
C LEU A 143 -9.18 -9.56 -5.89
N GLU A 144 -9.58 -10.84 -5.83
CA GLU A 144 -9.96 -11.62 -7.01
C GLU A 144 -11.21 -11.01 -7.68
N ALA A 145 -12.23 -10.66 -6.91
CA ALA A 145 -13.45 -10.02 -7.40
C ALA A 145 -13.17 -8.63 -8.02
N MET A 146 -12.32 -7.83 -7.37
CA MET A 146 -11.88 -6.53 -7.91
C MET A 146 -11.11 -6.70 -9.22
N GLN A 147 -10.23 -7.70 -9.31
CA GLN A 147 -9.48 -8.00 -10.52
C GLN A 147 -10.40 -8.45 -11.66
N ALA A 148 -11.42 -9.26 -11.40
CA ALA A 148 -12.43 -9.59 -12.40
C ALA A 148 -13.11 -8.32 -12.95
N LEU A 149 -13.56 -7.43 -12.08
CA LEU A 149 -14.17 -6.15 -12.47
C LEU A 149 -13.24 -5.24 -13.29
N TRP A 150 -11.93 -5.32 -13.10
CA TRP A 150 -10.96 -4.54 -13.89
C TRP A 150 -10.62 -5.16 -15.24
N ASN A 151 -10.53 -6.49 -15.30
CA ASN A 151 -9.98 -7.19 -16.46
C ASN A 151 -11.04 -7.68 -17.45
N GLU A 152 -12.25 -8.01 -16.97
CA GLU A 152 -13.28 -8.61 -17.78
C GLU A 152 -14.32 -7.59 -18.22
N ASP A 153 -14.77 -7.67 -19.47
CA ASP A 153 -15.80 -6.79 -20.01
C ASP A 153 -17.13 -6.99 -19.27
N GLU A 154 -17.53 -8.24 -19.13
CA GLU A 154 -18.67 -8.71 -18.35
C GLU A 154 -18.13 -9.59 -17.21
N ALA A 155 -17.95 -8.99 -16.05
CA ALA A 155 -17.37 -9.63 -14.89
C ALA A 155 -18.41 -10.29 -14.00
N SER A 156 -18.09 -11.46 -13.46
CA SER A 156 -18.85 -12.09 -12.37
C SER A 156 -17.90 -12.72 -11.36
N TYR A 157 -18.36 -12.90 -10.14
CA TYR A 157 -17.59 -13.58 -9.10
C TYR A 157 -18.53 -14.35 -8.18
N ASP A 158 -18.17 -15.57 -7.83
CA ASP A 158 -18.94 -16.42 -6.90
C ASP A 158 -18.00 -16.99 -5.81
N GLY A 159 -17.86 -16.24 -4.73
CA GLY A 159 -17.09 -16.59 -3.56
C GLY A 159 -17.95 -16.63 -2.30
N ARG A 160 -17.32 -16.93 -1.20
CA ARG A 160 -17.98 -16.99 0.12
C ARG A 160 -18.26 -15.60 0.69
N PHE A 161 -17.36 -14.65 0.45
CA PHE A 161 -17.39 -13.30 1.01
C PHE A 161 -17.82 -12.25 -0.01
N VAL A 162 -17.71 -12.57 -1.31
CA VAL A 162 -18.13 -11.72 -2.41
C VAL A 162 -18.85 -12.57 -3.43
N SER A 163 -20.01 -12.14 -3.86
CA SER A 163 -20.73 -12.78 -4.98
C SER A 163 -21.51 -11.73 -5.75
N PHE A 164 -21.36 -11.70 -7.08
CA PHE A 164 -22.15 -10.88 -7.98
C PHE A 164 -22.26 -11.55 -9.35
N GLY A 165 -23.41 -11.37 -10.01
CA GLY A 165 -23.66 -11.86 -11.36
C GLY A 165 -23.00 -11.00 -12.44
N PRO A 166 -23.14 -11.40 -13.73
CA PRO A 166 -22.55 -10.68 -14.86
C PRO A 166 -22.82 -9.19 -14.80
N SER A 167 -21.75 -8.39 -14.80
CA SER A 167 -21.81 -6.96 -14.56
C SER A 167 -20.77 -6.19 -15.38
N TRP A 168 -21.14 -5.02 -15.85
CA TRP A 168 -20.21 -4.08 -16.45
C TRP A 168 -19.71 -3.09 -15.42
N ALA A 169 -18.37 -2.92 -15.35
CA ALA A 169 -17.73 -1.96 -14.46
C ALA A 169 -16.76 -1.08 -15.24
N TRP A 170 -17.20 0.09 -15.67
CA TRP A 170 -16.44 1.08 -16.39
C TRP A 170 -16.30 2.39 -15.58
N PRO A 171 -15.19 3.20 -15.73
CA PRO A 171 -14.05 2.92 -16.60
C PRO A 171 -13.21 1.73 -16.11
N LYS A 172 -12.48 1.10 -17.03
CA LYS A 172 -11.39 0.18 -16.66
C LYS A 172 -10.16 1.01 -16.24
N PRO A 173 -9.25 0.44 -15.44
CA PRO A 173 -7.94 1.05 -15.23
C PRO A 173 -7.21 1.30 -16.55
N ILE A 174 -6.35 2.33 -16.58
CA ILE A 174 -5.46 2.57 -17.73
C ILE A 174 -4.33 1.55 -17.74
N GLN A 175 -3.81 1.22 -16.55
CA GLN A 175 -2.76 0.22 -16.42
C GLN A 175 -3.27 -1.17 -16.83
N GLN A 176 -2.47 -1.89 -17.62
CA GLN A 176 -2.82 -3.21 -18.12
C GLN A 176 -1.89 -4.28 -17.53
N PRO A 177 -2.42 -5.41 -17.10
CA PRO A 177 -3.85 -5.77 -17.07
C PRO A 177 -4.65 -5.01 -16.00
N ARG A 178 -4.00 -4.37 -15.04
CA ARG A 178 -4.60 -3.62 -13.91
C ARG A 178 -3.52 -2.84 -13.14
N PRO A 179 -3.86 -1.94 -12.21
CA PRO A 179 -2.91 -1.37 -11.26
C PRO A 179 -2.17 -2.48 -10.49
N PRO A 180 -0.87 -2.33 -10.23
CA PRO A 180 -0.12 -3.28 -9.41
C PRO A 180 -0.77 -3.48 -8.04
N VAL A 181 -0.91 -4.74 -7.63
CA VAL A 181 -1.43 -5.13 -6.32
C VAL A 181 -0.26 -5.67 -5.48
N LEU A 182 0.10 -4.95 -4.43
CA LEU A 182 1.17 -5.34 -3.52
C LEU A 182 0.60 -5.74 -2.16
N ILE A 183 1.00 -6.88 -1.63
CA ILE A 183 0.49 -7.36 -0.35
C ILE A 183 1.34 -6.85 0.80
N GLY A 184 0.74 -6.09 1.70
CA GLY A 184 1.35 -5.63 2.95
C GLY A 184 1.08 -6.61 4.09
N ALA A 185 2.00 -7.51 4.32
CA ALA A 185 1.91 -8.51 5.38
C ALA A 185 3.31 -9.00 5.78
N GLY A 186 3.42 -9.68 6.94
CA GLY A 186 4.68 -10.30 7.36
C GLY A 186 5.19 -11.34 6.36
N GLY A 187 6.51 -11.40 6.19
CA GLY A 187 7.24 -12.24 5.25
C GLY A 187 7.22 -13.72 5.64
N THR A 188 6.11 -14.40 5.40
CA THR A 188 5.96 -15.85 5.64
C THR A 188 5.81 -16.60 4.33
N ASP A 189 6.20 -17.89 4.30
CA ASP A 189 6.05 -18.74 3.10
C ASP A 189 4.61 -18.75 2.59
N ARG A 190 3.64 -18.74 3.49
CA ARG A 190 2.21 -18.66 3.13
C ARG A 190 1.87 -17.33 2.44
N THR A 191 2.46 -16.24 2.89
CA THR A 191 2.27 -14.92 2.27
C THR A 191 2.93 -14.90 0.89
N PHE A 192 4.16 -15.38 0.79
CA PHE A 192 4.91 -15.39 -0.47
C PHE A 192 4.27 -16.30 -1.52
N ALA A 193 3.79 -17.50 -1.12
CA ALA A 193 3.04 -18.39 -2.00
C ALA A 193 1.72 -17.75 -2.49
N TRP A 194 1.07 -16.91 -1.70
CA TRP A 194 -0.11 -16.17 -2.13
C TRP A 194 0.26 -15.04 -3.10
N ILE A 195 1.29 -14.26 -2.79
CA ILE A 195 1.80 -13.19 -3.67
C ILE A 195 2.15 -13.77 -5.05
N ALA A 196 2.95 -14.85 -5.07
CA ALA A 196 3.37 -15.48 -6.30
C ALA A 196 2.21 -15.98 -7.18
N ARG A 197 1.06 -16.31 -6.60
CA ARG A 197 -0.13 -16.75 -7.36
C ARG A 197 -1.01 -15.63 -7.89
N SER A 198 -1.16 -14.53 -7.16
CA SER A 198 -2.29 -13.62 -7.39
C SER A 198 -2.01 -12.15 -7.17
N ALA A 199 -0.78 -11.76 -6.84
CA ALA A 199 -0.38 -10.37 -6.66
C ALA A 199 0.87 -10.03 -7.47
N ASP A 200 1.30 -8.79 -7.43
CA ASP A 200 2.45 -8.31 -8.21
C ASP A 200 3.67 -8.08 -7.32
N GLY A 201 3.50 -8.11 -6.00
CA GLY A 201 4.62 -7.91 -5.10
C GLY A 201 4.24 -7.78 -3.62
N TRP A 202 5.20 -7.29 -2.87
CA TRP A 202 5.19 -7.24 -1.41
C TRP A 202 5.56 -5.85 -0.88
N ILE A 203 4.82 -5.39 0.14
CA ILE A 203 5.22 -4.25 0.97
C ILE A 203 5.61 -4.78 2.34
N THR A 204 6.82 -4.47 2.81
CA THR A 204 7.27 -4.90 4.13
C THR A 204 6.45 -4.27 5.24
N THR A 205 6.33 -4.98 6.35
CA THR A 205 5.75 -4.41 7.57
C THR A 205 6.85 -3.76 8.42
N PRO A 206 6.51 -2.79 9.30
CA PRO A 206 7.50 -2.16 10.20
C PRO A 206 8.15 -3.13 11.18
N ILE A 207 7.60 -4.33 11.35
CA ILE A 207 8.09 -5.37 12.27
C ILE A 207 8.89 -6.46 11.56
N GLU A 208 9.09 -6.36 10.25
CA GLU A 208 9.92 -7.32 9.51
C GLU A 208 11.37 -7.21 9.99
N ARG A 209 11.89 -8.33 10.51
CA ARG A 209 13.22 -8.34 11.17
C ARG A 209 14.35 -8.69 10.22
N ASP A 210 14.08 -9.59 9.28
CA ASP A 210 15.06 -10.05 8.29
C ASP A 210 14.51 -9.81 6.88
N ILE A 211 14.70 -8.58 6.42
CA ILE A 211 14.24 -8.15 5.10
C ILE A 211 15.01 -8.91 4.01
N ASP A 212 16.30 -9.17 4.21
CA ASP A 212 17.15 -9.78 3.20
C ASP A 212 16.72 -11.23 2.94
N ASP A 213 16.58 -12.04 3.99
CA ASP A 213 16.04 -13.40 3.88
C ASP A 213 14.64 -13.41 3.26
N SER A 214 13.77 -12.49 3.69
CA SER A 214 12.41 -12.40 3.16
C SER A 214 12.37 -12.03 1.68
N VAL A 215 13.26 -11.17 1.20
CA VAL A 215 13.40 -10.83 -0.22
C VAL A 215 13.86 -12.04 -1.03
N GLU A 216 14.88 -12.75 -0.56
CA GLU A 216 15.40 -13.95 -1.24
C GLU A 216 14.34 -15.05 -1.32
N ARG A 217 13.63 -15.31 -0.23
CA ARG A 217 12.53 -16.29 -0.17
C ARG A 217 11.38 -15.94 -1.10
N LEU A 218 10.95 -14.68 -1.14
CA LEU A 218 9.91 -14.25 -2.07
C LEU A 218 10.34 -14.46 -3.52
N ARG A 219 11.57 -14.09 -3.88
CA ARG A 219 12.08 -14.24 -5.24
C ARG A 219 12.19 -15.72 -5.64
N THR A 220 12.62 -16.58 -4.73
CA THR A 220 12.65 -18.03 -4.94
C THR A 220 11.24 -18.57 -5.18
N THR A 221 10.29 -18.23 -4.28
CA THR A 221 8.88 -18.65 -4.40
C THR A 221 8.24 -18.15 -5.71
N TRP A 222 8.60 -16.93 -6.15
CA TRP A 222 8.12 -16.35 -7.40
C TRP A 222 8.61 -17.14 -8.61
N ALA A 223 9.89 -17.47 -8.66
CA ALA A 223 10.49 -18.28 -9.73
C ALA A 223 9.91 -19.71 -9.76
N GLU A 224 9.76 -20.34 -8.59
CA GLU A 224 9.17 -21.68 -8.46
C GLU A 224 7.70 -21.72 -8.90
N ALA A 225 6.98 -20.63 -8.77
CA ALA A 225 5.61 -20.48 -9.27
C ALA A 225 5.52 -20.26 -10.79
N GLY A 226 6.66 -20.19 -11.49
CA GLY A 226 6.74 -19.99 -12.95
C GLY A 226 6.29 -18.58 -13.38
N ARG A 227 6.38 -17.58 -12.50
CA ARG A 227 6.05 -16.20 -12.83
C ARG A 227 7.15 -15.54 -13.64
N ASP A 228 6.77 -14.86 -14.72
CA ASP A 228 7.69 -14.05 -15.50
C ASP A 228 8.20 -12.84 -14.72
N GLY A 229 9.44 -12.40 -15.01
CA GLY A 229 10.05 -11.23 -14.37
C GLY A 229 10.35 -11.44 -12.90
N ALA A 230 10.23 -10.36 -12.12
CA ALA A 230 10.47 -10.36 -10.68
C ALA A 230 9.33 -9.63 -9.93
N PRO A 231 9.05 -10.01 -8.66
CA PRO A 231 8.05 -9.32 -7.87
C PRO A 231 8.47 -7.86 -7.59
N GLU A 232 7.50 -6.94 -7.52
CA GLU A 232 7.75 -5.64 -6.92
C GLU A 232 7.96 -5.82 -5.41
N ILE A 233 9.03 -5.25 -4.88
CA ILE A 233 9.34 -5.30 -3.45
C ILE A 233 9.55 -3.89 -2.95
N VAL A 234 8.65 -3.44 -2.06
CA VAL A 234 8.67 -2.12 -1.44
C VAL A 234 9.07 -2.28 0.02
N VAL A 235 10.20 -1.69 0.40
CA VAL A 235 10.72 -1.74 1.77
C VAL A 235 10.40 -0.43 2.50
N LEU A 236 9.76 -0.53 3.66
CA LEU A 236 9.61 0.60 4.57
C LEU A 236 10.91 0.79 5.35
N ALA A 237 11.64 1.88 5.06
CA ALA A 237 12.91 2.21 5.69
C ALA A 237 12.77 3.32 6.73
N GLY A 238 13.50 3.20 7.83
CA GLY A 238 13.52 4.23 8.87
C GLY A 238 14.39 5.43 8.51
N ARG A 239 15.54 5.19 7.89
CA ARG A 239 16.53 6.22 7.52
C ARG A 239 17.22 5.86 6.21
N PRO A 240 17.65 6.86 5.41
CA PRO A 240 18.47 6.63 4.24
C PRO A 240 19.89 6.28 4.67
N ASP A 241 20.28 5.04 4.43
CA ASP A 241 21.65 4.55 4.58
C ASP A 241 22.14 4.10 3.20
N PRO A 242 23.11 4.81 2.58
CA PRO A 242 23.57 4.50 1.23
C PRO A 242 24.07 3.06 1.06
N ALA A 243 24.78 2.52 2.04
CA ALA A 243 25.31 1.14 1.97
C ALA A 243 24.16 0.13 1.99
N ARG A 244 23.16 0.35 2.87
CA ARG A 244 21.98 -0.50 2.96
C ARG A 244 21.11 -0.41 1.72
N LEU A 245 20.93 0.79 1.17
CA LEU A 245 20.18 1.00 -0.08
C LEU A 245 20.86 0.28 -1.25
N GLN A 246 22.18 0.30 -1.34
CA GLN A 246 22.90 -0.45 -2.37
C GLN A 246 22.71 -1.96 -2.19
N GLN A 247 22.85 -2.47 -0.97
CA GLN A 247 22.61 -3.89 -0.67
C GLN A 247 21.20 -4.33 -1.07
N TRP A 248 20.17 -3.57 -0.74
CA TRP A 248 18.81 -3.88 -1.13
C TRP A 248 18.57 -3.81 -2.64
N ARG A 249 19.23 -2.88 -3.33
CA ARG A 249 19.19 -2.83 -4.80
C ARG A 249 19.75 -4.11 -5.41
N ASP A 250 20.89 -4.59 -4.90
CA ASP A 250 21.55 -5.80 -5.38
C ASP A 250 20.72 -7.06 -5.09
N LEU A 251 20.00 -7.08 -3.98
CA LEU A 251 19.04 -8.14 -3.63
C LEU A 251 17.76 -8.10 -4.50
N GLY A 252 17.49 -6.99 -5.20
CA GLY A 252 16.33 -6.85 -6.08
C GLY A 252 15.12 -6.17 -5.43
N VAL A 253 15.31 -5.41 -4.35
CA VAL A 253 14.31 -4.46 -3.87
C VAL A 253 14.05 -3.43 -4.96
N THR A 254 12.79 -3.23 -5.32
CA THR A 254 12.40 -2.34 -6.42
C THR A 254 12.15 -0.91 -5.96
N GLU A 255 11.77 -0.74 -4.70
CA GLU A 255 11.45 0.56 -4.13
C GLU A 255 11.73 0.60 -2.62
N VAL A 256 12.21 1.74 -2.14
CA VAL A 256 12.36 2.03 -0.70
C VAL A 256 11.50 3.22 -0.36
N MET A 257 10.67 3.09 0.67
CA MET A 257 9.70 4.08 1.12
C MET A 257 10.11 4.64 2.48
N PHE A 258 10.16 5.98 2.61
CA PHE A 258 10.51 6.68 3.83
C PHE A 258 9.31 7.35 4.48
N GLY A 259 9.12 7.15 5.78
CA GLY A 259 8.03 7.77 6.53
C GLY A 259 8.27 9.25 6.77
N LEU A 260 7.25 10.08 6.49
CA LEU A 260 7.27 11.48 6.90
C LEU A 260 6.97 11.60 8.40
N PRO A 261 7.72 12.44 9.13
CA PRO A 261 7.49 12.64 10.55
C PRO A 261 6.19 13.41 10.83
N ASP A 262 5.66 13.28 12.05
CA ASP A 262 4.54 14.10 12.52
C ASP A 262 5.06 15.47 12.99
N ARG A 263 5.11 16.42 12.06
CA ARG A 263 5.69 17.74 12.25
C ARG A 263 4.88 18.81 11.49
N SER A 264 5.22 20.07 11.72
CA SER A 264 4.68 21.19 10.94
C SER A 264 5.01 21.04 9.44
N GLU A 265 4.25 21.71 8.60
CA GLU A 265 4.49 21.68 7.14
C GLU A 265 5.91 22.13 6.80
N ASP A 266 6.40 23.22 7.38
CA ASP A 266 7.76 23.73 7.10
C ASP A 266 8.84 22.73 7.50
N GLU A 267 8.69 22.03 8.64
CA GLU A 267 9.61 20.99 9.06
C GLU A 267 9.58 19.77 8.14
N ILE A 268 8.40 19.41 7.60
CA ILE A 268 8.25 18.32 6.62
C ILE A 268 8.93 18.70 5.32
N LEU A 269 8.73 19.92 4.82
CA LEU A 269 9.39 20.39 3.60
C LEU A 269 10.92 20.38 3.76
N ALA A 270 11.44 20.88 4.88
CA ALA A 270 12.87 20.81 5.19
C ALA A 270 13.39 19.37 5.33
N TYR A 271 12.58 18.47 5.88
CA TYR A 271 12.91 17.04 5.94
C TYR A 271 13.02 16.43 4.55
N LEU A 272 12.06 16.73 3.64
CA LEU A 272 12.09 16.27 2.25
C LEU A 272 13.32 16.78 1.50
N ASP A 273 13.71 18.05 1.69
CA ASP A 273 14.93 18.62 1.09
C ASP A 273 16.19 17.83 1.54
N LYS A 274 16.31 17.58 2.84
CA LYS A 274 17.43 16.82 3.39
C LYS A 274 17.43 15.36 2.90
N LEU A 275 16.27 14.73 2.82
CA LEU A 275 16.13 13.36 2.36
C LEU A 275 16.51 13.25 0.88
N ALA A 276 16.00 14.15 0.04
CA ALA A 276 16.33 14.20 -1.38
C ALA A 276 17.83 14.37 -1.61
N ALA A 277 18.47 15.33 -0.93
CA ALA A 277 19.92 15.55 -1.03
C ALA A 277 20.74 14.30 -0.60
N THR A 278 20.29 13.57 0.41
CA THR A 278 20.95 12.33 0.82
C THR A 278 20.81 11.24 -0.24
N LEU A 279 19.63 11.13 -0.87
CA LEU A 279 19.35 10.09 -1.86
C LEU A 279 19.98 10.39 -3.23
N GLU A 280 20.26 11.64 -3.58
CA GLU A 280 20.98 12.00 -4.81
C GLU A 280 22.36 11.30 -4.89
N SER A 281 23.03 11.11 -3.76
CA SER A 281 24.30 10.41 -3.70
C SER A 281 24.20 8.90 -3.91
N THR A 282 22.97 8.35 -3.97
CA THR A 282 22.69 6.89 -4.08
C THR A 282 22.00 6.50 -5.40
N ARG A 283 21.71 7.47 -6.27
CA ARG A 283 21.09 7.24 -7.60
C ARG A 283 22.01 6.70 -8.67
#